data_4ab941f5a0123fba962ec092aa68fa85
#
_entry.id   4ab941f5a0123fba962ec092aa68fa85
#
_cell.length_a   1.000
_cell.length_b   1.000
_cell.length_c   1.000
_cell.angle_alpha   90.00
_cell.angle_beta   90.00
_cell.angle_gamma   90.00
#
_symmetry.space_group_name_H-M   'P 1'
#
loop_
_entity.id
_entity.type
_entity.pdbx_description
1 polymer ?
#
loop_
_entity_poly.entity_id
_entity_poly.type
_entity_poly.pdbx_seq_one_letter_code
_entity_poly.pdbx_strand_id
1 'polypeptide(L)'
;MKKFLLILTLASLGFSSKAQNEEHDKIRDKMTEFIQKRLDLTRNEAERFTPVFIRYFREWKQTLQETRGDVLIRQQKIVDLRIRYRTEFRDIVGEKRSNDVYKQQDVFIREIKEMREEQIKARRTDRPAKGFRTLIQ
;
A
#
# COMPACT_ATOMS: atom_id res chain seq x y z
N MET A 1 48.44 -7.33 14.64
CA MET A 1 47.13 -7.92 14.98
C MET A 1 46.05 -6.86 15.30
N LYS A 2 45.92 -5.80 14.51
CA LYS A 2 44.87 -4.78 14.71
C LYS A 2 44.15 -4.38 13.42
N LYS A 3 44.14 -5.23 12.39
CA LYS A 3 43.54 -4.92 11.07
C LYS A 3 42.37 -5.85 10.67
N PHE A 4 41.84 -6.67 11.58
CA PHE A 4 40.77 -7.64 11.26
C PHE A 4 39.40 -7.34 11.91
N LEU A 5 39.22 -6.17 12.54
CA LEU A 5 37.99 -5.85 13.29
C LEU A 5 37.11 -4.79 12.63
N LEU A 6 37.32 -4.47 11.36
CA LEU A 6 36.59 -3.37 10.66
C LEU A 6 35.73 -3.81 9.48
N ILE A 7 35.48 -5.12 9.31
CA ILE A 7 34.69 -5.62 8.17
C ILE A 7 33.33 -6.22 8.61
N LEU A 8 32.98 -6.20 9.89
CA LEU A 8 31.75 -6.85 10.38
C LEU A 8 30.56 -5.92 10.67
N THR A 9 30.59 -4.65 10.27
CA THR A 9 29.50 -3.70 10.56
C THR A 9 28.73 -3.19 9.35
N LEU A 10 28.97 -3.73 8.15
CA LEU A 10 28.28 -3.24 6.94
C LEU A 10 27.23 -4.20 6.38
N ALA A 11 26.91 -5.30 7.06
CA ALA A 11 25.97 -6.32 6.55
C ALA A 11 24.52 -6.16 7.03
N SER A 12 24.20 -5.15 7.86
CA SER A 12 22.87 -5.07 8.50
C SER A 12 21.90 -4.07 7.85
N LEU A 13 22.29 -3.35 6.81
CA LEU A 13 21.45 -2.33 6.17
C LEU A 13 20.68 -2.79 4.92
N GLY A 14 20.91 -4.03 4.46
CA GLY A 14 20.29 -4.54 3.23
C GLY A 14 18.97 -5.30 3.41
N PHE A 15 18.62 -5.71 4.63
CA PHE A 15 17.45 -6.58 4.86
C PHE A 15 16.11 -5.84 4.93
N SER A 16 16.11 -4.56 5.31
CA SER A 16 14.84 -3.82 5.51
C SER A 16 14.17 -3.41 4.20
N SER A 17 14.92 -3.12 3.16
CA SER A 17 14.35 -2.64 1.89
C SER A 17 13.69 -3.77 1.08
N LYS A 18 14.20 -4.99 1.17
CA LYS A 18 13.67 -6.15 0.46
C LYS A 18 12.34 -6.60 1.04
N ALA A 19 12.22 -6.68 2.37
CA ALA A 19 10.99 -7.02 3.06
C ALA A 19 9.87 -5.99 2.83
N GLN A 20 10.19 -4.70 2.78
CA GLN A 20 9.23 -3.64 2.48
C GLN A 20 8.73 -3.72 1.02
N ASN A 21 9.59 -4.02 0.07
CA ASN A 21 9.19 -4.18 -1.33
C ASN A 21 8.26 -5.39 -1.53
N GLU A 22 8.54 -6.51 -0.88
CA GLU A 22 7.67 -7.69 -0.92
C GLU A 22 6.29 -7.43 -0.31
N GLU A 23 6.21 -6.69 0.79
CA GLU A 23 4.92 -6.29 1.39
C GLU A 23 4.13 -5.36 0.47
N HIS A 24 4.80 -4.40 -0.15
CA HIS A 24 4.16 -3.49 -1.12
C HIS A 24 3.64 -4.22 -2.36
N ASP A 25 4.37 -5.21 -2.86
CA ASP A 25 3.94 -6.02 -4.00
C ASP A 25 2.72 -6.87 -3.64
N LYS A 26 2.66 -7.42 -2.43
CA LYS A 26 1.47 -8.16 -1.94
C LYS A 26 0.24 -7.26 -1.83
N ILE A 27 0.39 -6.05 -1.32
CA ILE A 27 -0.70 -5.06 -1.23
C ILE A 27 -1.19 -4.68 -2.62
N ARG A 28 -0.29 -4.40 -3.55
CA ARG A 28 -0.61 -4.11 -4.95
C ARG A 28 -1.43 -5.23 -5.58
N ASP A 29 -0.98 -6.47 -5.44
CA ASP A 29 -1.62 -7.62 -6.06
C ASP A 29 -3.01 -7.87 -5.47
N LYS A 30 -3.16 -7.76 -4.15
CA LYS A 30 -4.47 -7.86 -3.47
C LYS A 30 -5.41 -6.72 -3.88
N MET A 31 -4.91 -5.50 -4.01
CA MET A 31 -5.69 -4.36 -4.47
C MET A 31 -6.14 -4.56 -5.92
N THR A 32 -5.27 -5.06 -6.78
CA THR A 32 -5.59 -5.38 -8.18
C THR A 32 -6.74 -6.39 -8.25
N GLU A 33 -6.63 -7.51 -7.54
CA GLU A 33 -7.68 -8.54 -7.48
C GLU A 33 -9.00 -7.99 -6.92
N PHE A 34 -8.93 -7.21 -5.86
CA PHE A 34 -10.10 -6.58 -5.26
C PHE A 34 -10.86 -5.70 -6.25
N ILE A 35 -10.13 -4.82 -6.97
CA ILE A 35 -10.73 -3.93 -7.96
C ILE A 35 -11.32 -4.73 -9.12
N GLN A 36 -10.61 -5.74 -9.64
CA GLN A 36 -11.10 -6.60 -10.71
C GLN A 36 -12.40 -7.30 -10.34
N LYS A 37 -12.53 -7.81 -9.12
CA LYS A 37 -13.75 -8.43 -8.62
C LYS A 37 -14.90 -7.42 -8.45
N ARG A 38 -14.61 -6.27 -7.88
CA ARG A 38 -15.60 -5.21 -7.64
C ARG A 38 -16.16 -4.61 -8.93
N LEU A 39 -15.36 -4.56 -9.97
CA LEU A 39 -15.78 -4.06 -11.29
C LEU A 39 -16.31 -5.17 -12.20
N ASP A 40 -16.33 -6.40 -11.73
CA ASP A 40 -16.76 -7.57 -12.52
C ASP A 40 -16.06 -7.64 -13.88
N LEU A 41 -14.75 -7.56 -13.88
CA LEU A 41 -13.94 -7.60 -15.10
C LEU A 41 -13.96 -9.02 -15.68
N THR A 42 -14.13 -9.10 -17.01
CA THR A 42 -13.89 -10.34 -17.74
C THR A 42 -12.42 -10.74 -17.67
N ARG A 43 -12.10 -11.99 -17.96
CA ARG A 43 -10.72 -12.46 -17.99
C ARG A 43 -9.84 -11.61 -18.92
N ASN A 44 -10.33 -11.32 -20.11
CA ASN A 44 -9.63 -10.48 -21.09
C ASN A 44 -9.41 -9.05 -20.57
N GLU A 45 -10.44 -8.45 -19.98
CA GLU A 45 -10.33 -7.12 -19.36
C GLU A 45 -9.32 -7.12 -18.21
N ALA A 46 -9.35 -8.14 -17.34
CA ALA A 46 -8.40 -8.28 -16.22
C ALA A 46 -6.95 -8.44 -16.69
N GLU A 47 -6.72 -9.21 -17.74
CA GLU A 47 -5.37 -9.40 -18.33
C GLU A 47 -4.81 -8.08 -18.90
N ARG A 48 -5.67 -7.24 -19.48
CA ARG A 48 -5.29 -5.92 -20.00
C ARG A 48 -5.18 -4.87 -18.89
N PHE A 49 -6.01 -4.96 -17.87
CA PHE A 49 -6.04 -4.04 -16.73
C PHE A 49 -4.78 -4.14 -15.86
N THR A 50 -4.34 -5.35 -15.56
CA THR A 50 -3.25 -5.60 -14.62
C THR A 50 -1.97 -4.81 -14.91
N PRO A 51 -1.39 -4.81 -16.13
CA PRO A 51 -0.15 -4.07 -16.39
C PRO A 51 -0.33 -2.56 -16.26
N VAL A 52 -1.49 -2.02 -16.62
CA VAL A 52 -1.80 -0.58 -16.48
C VAL A 52 -1.92 -0.21 -15.00
N PHE A 53 -2.61 -1.04 -14.22
CA PHE A 53 -2.77 -0.80 -12.79
C PHE A 53 -1.43 -0.88 -12.03
N ILE A 54 -0.54 -1.80 -12.39
CA ILE A 54 0.80 -1.89 -11.80
C ILE A 54 1.62 -0.62 -12.05
N ARG A 55 1.57 -0.06 -13.25
CA ARG A 55 2.24 1.22 -13.56
C ARG A 55 1.63 2.37 -12.77
N TYR A 56 0.31 2.47 -12.74
CA TYR A 56 -0.42 3.46 -11.97
C TYR A 56 -0.07 3.37 -10.46
N PHE A 57 -0.11 2.18 -9.88
CA PHE A 57 0.20 1.96 -8.47
C PHE A 57 1.62 2.39 -8.10
N ARG A 58 2.59 2.14 -8.97
CA ARG A 58 3.97 2.58 -8.78
C ARG A 58 4.08 4.10 -8.71
N GLU A 59 3.48 4.81 -9.65
CA GLU A 59 3.47 6.28 -9.66
C GLU A 59 2.67 6.85 -8.49
N TRP A 60 1.55 6.24 -8.13
CA TRP A 60 0.76 6.62 -6.97
C TRP A 60 1.57 6.50 -5.68
N LYS A 61 2.26 5.40 -5.47
CA LYS A 61 3.14 5.19 -4.32
C LYS A 61 4.28 6.21 -4.27
N GLN A 62 4.91 6.48 -5.40
CA GLN A 62 5.96 7.50 -5.52
C GLN A 62 5.42 8.88 -5.15
N THR A 63 4.26 9.25 -5.65
CA THR A 63 3.58 10.51 -5.33
C THR A 63 3.34 10.65 -3.82
N LEU A 64 2.89 9.59 -3.14
CA LEU A 64 2.72 9.59 -1.69
C LEU A 64 4.04 9.83 -0.95
N GLN A 65 5.13 9.25 -1.41
CA GLN A 65 6.46 9.41 -0.80
C GLN A 65 7.01 10.83 -0.98
N GLU A 66 6.87 11.40 -2.17
CA GLU A 66 7.36 12.73 -2.51
C GLU A 66 6.59 13.86 -1.83
N THR A 67 5.34 13.61 -1.43
CA THR A 67 4.44 14.62 -0.88
C THR A 67 4.08 14.40 0.59
N ARG A 68 4.95 13.74 1.36
CA ARG A 68 4.67 13.40 2.77
C ARG A 68 4.36 14.60 3.65
N GLY A 69 4.99 15.74 3.39
CA GLY A 69 4.86 16.96 4.19
C GLY A 69 3.71 17.89 3.76
N ASP A 70 3.08 17.64 2.62
CA ASP A 70 2.07 18.56 2.07
C ASP A 70 0.82 17.81 1.58
N VAL A 71 -0.25 17.88 2.37
CA VAL A 71 -1.50 17.17 2.10
C VAL A 71 -2.21 17.72 0.87
N LEU A 72 -2.22 19.04 0.66
CA LEU A 72 -2.91 19.67 -0.46
C LEU A 72 -2.20 19.37 -1.79
N ILE A 73 -0.89 19.49 -1.83
CA ILE A 73 -0.08 19.12 -3.00
C ILE A 73 -0.22 17.64 -3.30
N ARG A 74 -0.27 16.78 -2.28
CA ARG A 74 -0.52 15.35 -2.45
C ARG A 74 -1.86 15.08 -3.13
N GLN A 75 -2.93 15.70 -2.65
CA GLN A 75 -4.26 15.55 -3.23
C GLN A 75 -4.28 15.99 -4.69
N GLN A 76 -3.69 17.14 -4.99
CA GLN A 76 -3.61 17.66 -6.36
C GLN A 76 -2.85 16.69 -7.28
N LYS A 77 -1.66 16.25 -6.89
CA LYS A 77 -0.84 15.33 -7.68
C LYS A 77 -1.50 13.97 -7.89
N ILE A 78 -2.22 13.46 -6.89
CA ILE A 78 -2.99 12.21 -7.03
C ILE A 78 -4.14 12.39 -8.01
N VAL A 79 -4.87 13.49 -7.95
CA VAL A 79 -5.95 13.78 -8.92
C VAL A 79 -5.39 13.88 -10.33
N ASP A 80 -4.29 14.59 -10.54
CA ASP A 80 -3.64 14.72 -11.84
C ASP A 80 -3.17 13.36 -12.38
N LEU A 81 -2.61 12.51 -11.53
CA LEU A 81 -2.23 11.15 -11.87
C LEU A 81 -3.43 10.30 -12.31
N ARG A 82 -4.52 10.36 -11.55
CA ARG A 82 -5.78 9.65 -11.85
C ARG A 82 -6.37 10.10 -13.18
N ILE A 83 -6.36 11.38 -13.47
CA ILE A 83 -6.84 11.93 -14.75
C ILE A 83 -6.01 11.38 -15.92
N ARG A 84 -4.68 11.31 -15.79
CA ARG A 84 -3.82 10.76 -16.84
C ARG A 84 -4.11 9.29 -17.13
N TYR A 85 -4.28 8.47 -16.10
CA TYR A 85 -4.55 7.03 -16.25
C TYR A 85 -5.99 6.71 -16.61
N ARG A 86 -6.93 7.61 -16.36
CA ARG A 86 -8.35 7.39 -16.67
C ARG A 86 -8.59 7.03 -18.12
N THR A 87 -7.87 7.63 -19.05
CA THR A 87 -8.00 7.33 -20.49
C THR A 87 -7.61 5.89 -20.78
N GLU A 88 -6.48 5.41 -20.27
CA GLU A 88 -6.06 4.01 -20.46
C GLU A 88 -7.04 3.03 -19.82
N PHE A 89 -7.53 3.29 -18.62
CA PHE A 89 -8.56 2.45 -17.99
C PHE A 89 -9.87 2.45 -18.77
N ARG A 90 -10.30 3.60 -19.27
CA ARG A 90 -11.52 3.72 -20.07
C ARG A 90 -11.46 2.86 -21.33
N ASP A 91 -10.34 2.79 -22.00
CA ASP A 91 -10.14 1.96 -23.19
C ASP A 91 -10.24 0.46 -22.87
N ILE A 92 -10.03 0.06 -21.64
CA ILE A 92 -10.09 -1.34 -21.19
C ILE A 92 -11.46 -1.69 -20.62
N VAL A 93 -11.99 -0.87 -19.72
CA VAL A 93 -13.15 -1.20 -18.90
C VAL A 93 -14.39 -0.34 -19.16
N GLY A 94 -14.29 0.66 -20.02
CA GLY A 94 -15.36 1.62 -20.33
C GLY A 94 -15.39 2.82 -19.39
N GLU A 95 -16.19 3.82 -19.74
CA GLU A 95 -16.24 5.13 -19.08
C GLU A 95 -16.62 5.03 -17.60
N LYS A 96 -17.73 4.36 -17.31
CA LYS A 96 -18.25 4.22 -15.94
C LYS A 96 -17.25 3.50 -15.03
N ARG A 97 -16.79 2.33 -15.45
CA ARG A 97 -15.88 1.50 -14.66
C ARG A 97 -14.48 2.12 -14.51
N SER A 98 -14.05 2.96 -15.45
CA SER A 98 -12.78 3.68 -15.34
C SER A 98 -12.74 4.66 -14.16
N ASN A 99 -13.85 5.32 -13.87
CA ASN A 99 -13.98 6.17 -12.68
C ASN A 99 -14.10 5.32 -11.40
N ASP A 100 -14.78 4.19 -11.49
CA ASP A 100 -14.96 3.26 -10.37
C ASP A 100 -13.64 2.58 -9.92
N VAL A 101 -12.62 2.50 -10.77
CA VAL A 101 -11.27 2.00 -10.40
C VAL A 101 -10.76 2.73 -9.16
N TYR A 102 -10.79 4.04 -9.16
CA TYR A 102 -10.28 4.87 -8.06
C TYR A 102 -11.17 4.82 -6.83
N LYS A 103 -12.47 4.73 -7.02
CA LYS A 103 -13.42 4.52 -5.94
C LYS A 103 -13.17 3.21 -5.21
N GLN A 104 -12.95 2.12 -5.95
CA GLN A 104 -12.65 0.83 -5.35
C GLN A 104 -11.26 0.79 -4.72
N GLN A 105 -10.28 1.51 -5.26
CA GLN A 105 -8.98 1.70 -4.60
C GLN A 105 -9.15 2.36 -3.23
N ASP A 106 -9.92 3.43 -3.15
CA ASP A 106 -10.15 4.14 -1.89
C ASP A 106 -10.91 3.27 -0.87
N VAL A 107 -11.86 2.45 -1.32
CA VAL A 107 -12.54 1.45 -0.48
C VAL A 107 -11.54 0.43 0.08
N PHE A 108 -10.69 -0.13 -0.77
CA PHE A 108 -9.67 -1.09 -0.35
C PHE A 108 -8.73 -0.51 0.72
N ILE A 109 -8.23 0.70 0.51
CA ILE A 109 -7.34 1.38 1.45
C ILE A 109 -8.03 1.58 2.81
N ARG A 110 -9.29 1.98 2.81
CA ARG A 110 -10.08 2.15 4.03
C ARG A 110 -10.26 0.82 4.78
N GLU A 111 -10.62 -0.25 4.09
CA GLU A 111 -10.78 -1.58 4.69
C GLU A 111 -9.48 -2.09 5.32
N ILE A 112 -8.34 -1.93 4.65
CA ILE A 112 -7.02 -2.29 5.21
C ILE A 112 -6.71 -1.48 6.47
N LYS A 113 -7.04 -0.21 6.48
CA LYS A 113 -6.82 0.69 7.62
C LYS A 113 -7.65 0.26 8.84
N GLU A 114 -8.92 -0.01 8.61
CA GLU A 114 -9.85 -0.49 9.64
C GLU A 114 -9.37 -1.83 10.25
N MET A 115 -8.99 -2.80 9.42
CA MET A 115 -8.44 -4.08 9.90
C MET A 115 -7.18 -3.91 10.75
N ARG A 116 -6.28 -3.00 10.36
CA ARG A 116 -5.06 -2.71 11.15
C ARG A 116 -5.39 -2.09 12.51
N GLU A 117 -6.35 -1.18 12.55
CA GLU A 117 -6.80 -0.56 13.80
C GLU A 117 -7.44 -1.58 14.74
N GLU A 118 -8.25 -2.50 14.22
CA GLU A 118 -8.84 -3.59 15.00
C GLU A 118 -7.77 -4.54 15.57
N GLN A 119 -6.78 -4.91 14.75
CA GLN A 119 -5.66 -5.74 15.23
C GLN A 119 -4.85 -5.06 16.32
N ILE A 120 -4.63 -3.75 16.22
CA ILE A 120 -3.93 -2.98 17.25
C ILE A 120 -4.75 -2.93 18.54
N LYS A 121 -6.06 -2.74 18.46
CA LYS A 121 -6.96 -2.76 19.61
C LYS A 121 -6.95 -4.13 20.28
N ALA A 122 -7.09 -5.21 19.52
CA ALA A 122 -7.06 -6.58 20.03
C ALA A 122 -5.75 -6.88 20.78
N ARG A 123 -4.60 -6.51 20.21
CA ARG A 123 -3.30 -6.69 20.87
C ARG A 123 -3.13 -5.89 22.16
N ARG A 124 -3.80 -4.75 22.28
CA ARG A 124 -3.80 -3.94 23.53
C ARG A 124 -4.66 -4.56 24.61
N THR A 125 -5.79 -5.17 24.25
CA THR A 125 -6.68 -5.86 25.21
C THR A 125 -6.09 -7.18 25.70
N ASP A 126 -5.33 -7.89 24.86
CA ASP A 126 -4.67 -9.16 25.20
C ASP A 126 -3.37 -8.98 25.99
N ARG A 127 -2.88 -7.75 26.18
CA ARG A 127 -1.78 -7.51 27.10
C ARG A 127 -2.31 -7.60 28.54
N PRO A 128 -1.97 -8.67 29.30
CA PRO A 128 -2.27 -8.68 30.74
C PRO A 128 -1.62 -7.44 31.35
N ALA A 129 -2.35 -6.78 32.23
CA ALA A 129 -1.83 -5.67 33.02
C ALA A 129 -0.60 -6.15 33.78
N LYS A 130 0.57 -6.11 33.16
CA LYS A 130 1.85 -6.42 33.82
C LYS A 130 2.17 -5.28 34.76
N GLY A 131 1.88 -5.54 36.03
CA GLY A 131 2.71 -5.02 37.09
C GLY A 131 2.36 -3.66 37.65
N PHE A 132 1.22 -3.57 38.34
CA PHE A 132 1.15 -2.71 39.55
C PHE A 132 0.97 -3.58 40.80
N ARG A 133 1.88 -4.51 41.01
CA ARG A 133 1.93 -5.29 42.23
C ARG A 133 3.39 -5.55 42.58
N THR A 134 4.06 -4.57 43.11
CA THR A 134 5.21 -4.73 44.02
C THR A 134 5.80 -3.35 44.35
N LEU A 135 5.17 -2.55 45.16
CA LEU A 135 5.81 -1.49 45.95
C LEU A 135 4.93 -1.10 47.13
N ILE A 136 4.43 -2.10 47.90
CA ILE A 136 4.02 -1.91 49.30
C ILE A 136 4.35 -3.20 50.03
N GLN A 137 5.57 -3.31 50.46
CA GLN A 137 5.99 -4.02 51.66
C GLN A 137 7.22 -3.32 52.24
#